data_f55dc78c89812a04cdb4491f531d17cb
#
_entry.id   f55dc78c89812a04cdb4491f531d17cb
#
_cell.length_a   1.000
_cell.length_b   1.000
_cell.length_c   1.000
_cell.angle_alpha   90.00
_cell.angle_beta   90.00
_cell.angle_gamma   90.00
#
_symmetry.space_group_name_H-M   'P 1'
#
loop_
_entity.id
_entity.type
_entity.pdbx_description
1 polymer ?
#
loop_
_entity_poly.entity_id
_entity_poly.type
_entity_poly.pdbx_seq_one_letter_code
_entity_poly.pdbx_strand_id
1 'polypeptide(L)'
;MLFALLWNRNLQNFWRQELGEGFLARLKKVVPYTWLVDPAPLPPQGAIPELNLTDWAQLKSLSQKERDLILKVSGFSDKAWGSRGVFLGSDLSQADWSAAVDAALRDFEKSPSVLQRFSKPSQVETTWFDFAKNETVPMKGRARLCPYYFVGGEGDSARPQLGGVLATIVPADKKIVHGMSDAVLAPCCI
;
A
#
# COMPACT_ATOMS: atom_id res chain seq x y z
N MET A 1 -0.11 -8.77 1.46
CA MET A 1 0.75 -9.99 1.59
C MET A 1 1.82 -10.06 0.51
N LEU A 2 1.48 -10.13 -0.78
CA LEU A 2 2.46 -10.34 -1.87
C LEU A 2 3.64 -9.38 -1.83
N PHE A 3 3.40 -8.09 -1.57
CA PHE A 3 4.49 -7.12 -1.46
C PHE A 3 5.46 -7.42 -0.30
N ALA A 4 4.97 -7.93 0.83
CA ALA A 4 5.84 -8.35 1.91
C ALA A 4 6.70 -9.56 1.51
N LEU A 5 6.16 -10.50 0.72
CA LEU A 5 6.93 -11.61 0.17
C LEU A 5 8.00 -11.14 -0.82
N LEU A 6 7.67 -10.14 -1.67
CA LEU A 6 8.64 -9.55 -2.61
C LEU A 6 9.84 -8.93 -1.88
N TRP A 7 9.60 -8.30 -0.73
CA TRP A 7 10.63 -7.66 0.08
C TRP A 7 11.29 -8.59 1.09
N ASN A 8 10.76 -9.81 1.30
CA ASN A 8 11.32 -10.77 2.24
C ASN A 8 12.74 -11.18 1.83
N ARG A 9 13.70 -11.01 2.74
CA ARG A 9 15.12 -11.27 2.47
C ARG A 9 15.41 -12.72 2.12
N ASN A 10 14.72 -13.65 2.78
CA ASN A 10 14.88 -15.08 2.54
C ASN A 10 14.38 -15.53 1.16
N LEU A 11 13.49 -14.75 0.53
CA LEU A 11 12.94 -15.04 -0.79
C LEU A 11 13.68 -14.30 -1.92
N GLN A 12 14.75 -13.55 -1.63
CA GLN A 12 15.42 -12.76 -2.68
C GLN A 12 16.05 -13.62 -3.76
N ASN A 13 16.65 -14.77 -3.42
CA ASN A 13 17.22 -15.68 -4.41
C ASN A 13 16.12 -16.29 -5.29
N PHE A 14 15.00 -16.70 -4.70
CA PHE A 14 13.83 -17.16 -5.45
C PHE A 14 13.38 -16.08 -6.45
N TRP A 15 13.16 -14.86 -5.99
CA TRP A 15 12.70 -13.78 -6.88
C TRP A 15 13.70 -13.45 -8.00
N ARG A 16 15.01 -13.54 -7.74
CA ARG A 16 16.03 -13.36 -8.79
C ARG A 16 15.96 -14.44 -9.85
N GLN A 17 15.75 -15.68 -9.46
CA GLN A 17 15.61 -16.81 -10.37
C GLN A 17 14.33 -16.69 -11.22
N GLU A 18 13.21 -16.40 -10.59
CA GLU A 18 11.90 -16.36 -11.27
C GLU A 18 11.71 -15.11 -12.15
N LEU A 19 12.19 -13.96 -11.70
CA LEU A 19 11.92 -12.68 -12.36
C LEU A 19 13.13 -12.12 -13.14
N GLY A 20 14.32 -12.62 -12.83
CA GLY A 20 15.55 -11.98 -13.29
C GLY A 20 15.86 -10.68 -12.54
N GLU A 21 17.15 -10.38 -12.38
CA GLU A 21 17.62 -9.26 -11.57
C GLU A 21 17.10 -7.89 -12.05
N GLY A 22 17.09 -7.67 -13.38
CA GLY A 22 16.64 -6.40 -13.95
C GLY A 22 15.16 -6.12 -13.76
N PHE A 23 14.31 -7.15 -13.82
CA PHE A 23 12.87 -6.99 -13.61
C PHE A 23 12.55 -6.82 -12.12
N LEU A 24 13.19 -7.61 -11.26
CA LEU A 24 13.08 -7.47 -9.81
C LEU A 24 13.46 -6.07 -9.33
N ALA A 25 14.58 -5.51 -9.85
CA ALA A 25 15.00 -4.16 -9.53
C ALA A 25 13.98 -3.10 -9.95
N ARG A 26 13.32 -3.28 -11.12
CA ARG A 26 12.24 -2.39 -11.57
C ARG A 26 11.00 -2.49 -10.70
N LEU A 27 10.58 -3.69 -10.31
CA LEU A 27 9.46 -3.87 -9.38
C LEU A 27 9.71 -3.18 -8.05
N LYS A 28 10.91 -3.31 -7.49
CA LYS A 28 11.28 -2.68 -6.22
C LYS A 28 11.30 -1.15 -6.25
N LYS A 29 11.39 -0.53 -7.44
CA LYS A 29 11.25 0.93 -7.58
C LYS A 29 9.81 1.42 -7.45
N VAL A 30 8.84 0.57 -7.80
CA VAL A 30 7.41 0.96 -7.82
C VAL A 30 6.61 0.35 -6.66
N VAL A 31 7.06 -0.77 -6.11
CA VAL A 31 6.44 -1.42 -4.96
C VAL A 31 7.06 -0.88 -3.68
N PRO A 32 6.31 -0.17 -2.82
CA PRO A 32 6.85 0.37 -1.59
C PRO A 32 7.33 -0.75 -0.66
N TYR A 33 8.38 -0.46 0.12
CA TYR A 33 8.91 -1.43 1.06
C TYR A 33 7.83 -1.87 2.04
N THR A 34 7.66 -3.17 2.16
CA THR A 34 6.57 -3.80 2.90
C THR A 34 7.09 -4.93 3.75
N TRP A 35 6.73 -4.94 5.03
CA TRP A 35 7.04 -6.00 5.98
C TRP A 35 5.78 -6.74 6.40
N LEU A 36 5.92 -8.03 6.64
CA LEU A 36 4.91 -8.79 7.37
C LEU A 36 5.15 -8.55 8.87
N VAL A 37 4.12 -8.13 9.58
CA VAL A 37 4.17 -7.95 11.03
C VAL A 37 3.91 -9.30 11.69
N ASP A 38 5.00 -10.03 11.93
CA ASP A 38 5.00 -11.39 12.47
C ASP A 38 5.42 -11.34 13.95
N PRO A 39 4.64 -11.90 14.90
CA PRO A 39 5.00 -11.91 16.31
C PRO A 39 6.20 -12.79 16.66
N ALA A 40 6.67 -13.62 15.72
CA ALA A 40 7.87 -14.42 15.94
C ALA A 40 9.09 -13.53 16.23
N PRO A 41 9.97 -13.93 17.17
CA PRO A 41 11.18 -13.18 17.46
C PRO A 41 12.02 -12.95 16.21
N LEU A 42 12.42 -11.72 15.97
CA LEU A 42 13.34 -11.40 14.88
C LEU A 42 14.73 -11.90 15.25
N PRO A 43 15.38 -12.71 14.42
CA PRO A 43 16.78 -13.05 14.64
C PRO A 43 17.64 -11.76 14.58
N PRO A 44 18.81 -11.72 15.21
CA PRO A 44 19.67 -10.52 15.23
C PRO A 44 19.94 -9.93 13.84
N GLN A 45 20.10 -10.79 12.83
CA GLN A 45 20.26 -10.41 11.43
C GLN A 45 18.92 -10.09 10.73
N GLY A 46 17.81 -10.36 11.38
CA GLY A 46 16.44 -10.09 10.91
C GLY A 46 15.89 -8.76 11.41
N ALA A 47 16.69 -7.97 12.15
CA ALA A 47 16.34 -6.60 12.47
C ALA A 47 15.83 -5.85 11.24
N ILE A 48 14.93 -4.93 11.42
CA ILE A 48 14.42 -4.07 10.35
C ILE A 48 15.38 -2.86 10.25
N PRO A 49 16.47 -2.95 9.48
CA PRO A 49 17.52 -1.92 9.47
C PRO A 49 17.00 -0.58 8.99
N GLU A 50 16.03 -0.62 8.06
CA GLU A 50 15.41 0.58 7.49
C GLU A 50 14.63 1.39 8.52
N LEU A 51 14.23 0.76 9.62
CA LEU A 51 13.55 1.38 10.75
C LEU A 51 14.41 1.39 12.02
N ASN A 52 15.60 0.79 11.96
CA ASN A 52 16.50 0.59 13.11
C ASN A 52 15.79 -0.14 14.28
N LEU A 53 14.97 -1.15 13.96
CA LEU A 53 14.20 -1.92 14.93
C LEU A 53 14.72 -3.36 14.98
N THR A 54 14.75 -3.91 16.19
CA THR A 54 15.09 -5.32 16.47
C THR A 54 13.89 -6.14 16.93
N ASP A 55 12.77 -5.49 17.24
CA ASP A 55 11.52 -6.07 17.70
C ASP A 55 10.35 -5.24 17.16
N TRP A 56 9.26 -5.88 16.78
CA TRP A 56 8.06 -5.22 16.30
C TRP A 56 7.40 -4.33 17.37
N ALA A 57 7.49 -4.71 18.65
CA ALA A 57 6.94 -3.89 19.73
C ALA A 57 7.57 -2.49 19.81
N GLN A 58 8.81 -2.32 19.32
CA GLN A 58 9.49 -1.02 19.27
C GLN A 58 8.80 -0.02 18.31
N LEU A 59 7.95 -0.48 17.39
CA LEU A 59 7.10 0.41 16.60
C LEU A 59 6.25 1.33 17.47
N LYS A 60 5.89 0.87 18.66
CA LYS A 60 5.07 1.64 19.61
C LYS A 60 5.79 2.85 20.19
N SER A 61 7.13 2.82 20.23
CA SER A 61 7.95 3.93 20.76
C SER A 61 8.32 4.98 19.72
N LEU A 62 8.04 4.74 18.44
CA LEU A 62 8.31 5.71 17.38
C LEU A 62 7.54 7.01 17.61
N SER A 63 8.22 8.15 17.45
CA SER A 63 7.59 9.46 17.43
C SER A 63 6.67 9.62 16.23
N GLN A 64 5.76 10.58 16.27
CA GLN A 64 4.83 10.85 15.16
C GLN A 64 5.56 11.12 13.83
N LYS A 65 6.74 11.76 13.88
CA LYS A 65 7.54 12.05 12.68
C LYS A 65 8.19 10.80 12.09
N GLU A 66 8.53 9.82 12.92
CA GLU A 66 9.12 8.55 12.50
C GLU A 66 8.07 7.57 11.96
N ARG A 67 6.79 7.82 12.27
CA ARG A 67 5.66 6.99 11.85
C ARG A 67 5.14 7.34 10.45
N ASP A 68 6.03 7.69 9.51
CA ASP A 68 5.64 7.81 8.08
C ASP A 68 5.45 6.40 7.48
N LEU A 69 4.57 5.67 8.12
CA LEU A 69 4.27 4.26 7.94
C LEU A 69 2.76 4.06 7.87
N ILE A 70 2.38 3.01 7.17
CA ILE A 70 0.99 2.58 7.10
C ILE A 70 0.89 1.10 7.51
N LEU A 71 0.11 0.82 8.53
CA LEU A 71 -0.23 -0.52 8.97
C LEU A 71 -1.56 -0.93 8.32
N LYS A 72 -1.58 -2.09 7.68
CA LYS A 72 -2.75 -2.58 6.95
C LYS A 72 -3.05 -4.00 7.38
N VAL A 73 -4.30 -4.28 7.70
CA VAL A 73 -4.79 -5.65 7.81
C VAL A 73 -4.74 -6.28 6.42
N SER A 74 -4.05 -7.40 6.29
CA SER A 74 -3.88 -8.12 5.03
C SER A 74 -4.36 -9.55 5.20
N GLY A 75 -5.23 -10.00 4.32
CA GLY A 75 -5.84 -11.32 4.38
C GLY A 75 -7.33 -11.27 4.07
N PHE A 76 -8.07 -12.25 4.52
CA PHE A 76 -9.50 -12.37 4.28
C PHE A 76 -10.37 -11.71 5.38
N SER A 77 -9.78 -10.76 6.11
CA SER A 77 -10.53 -10.03 7.14
C SER A 77 -11.54 -9.07 6.51
N ASP A 78 -12.72 -8.97 7.09
CA ASP A 78 -13.75 -7.98 6.73
C ASP A 78 -13.24 -6.54 6.85
N LYS A 79 -12.22 -6.31 7.68
CA LYS A 79 -11.54 -5.01 7.82
C LYS A 79 -10.58 -4.69 6.68
N ALA A 80 -10.21 -5.67 5.85
CA ALA A 80 -9.31 -5.44 4.71
C ALA A 80 -9.96 -4.63 3.58
N TRP A 81 -11.26 -4.37 3.65
CA TRP A 81 -12.04 -3.63 2.66
C TRP A 81 -12.38 -2.22 3.12
N GLY A 82 -12.47 -1.31 2.17
CA GLY A 82 -12.97 0.04 2.41
C GLY A 82 -12.11 0.88 3.36
N SER A 83 -10.81 0.64 3.42
CA SER A 83 -9.85 1.35 4.30
C SER A 83 -10.09 1.16 5.80
N ARG A 84 -11.01 0.29 6.23
CA ARG A 84 -11.33 0.07 7.65
C ARG A 84 -10.18 -0.54 8.45
N GLY A 85 -9.30 -1.30 7.80
CA GLY A 85 -8.11 -1.90 8.40
C GLY A 85 -6.82 -1.17 8.02
N VAL A 86 -6.87 0.14 7.77
CA VAL A 86 -5.73 0.97 7.36
C VAL A 86 -5.44 2.00 8.44
N PHE A 87 -4.25 1.95 9.01
CA PHE A 87 -3.79 2.82 10.09
C PHE A 87 -2.58 3.63 9.59
N LEU A 88 -2.76 4.93 9.40
CA LEU A 88 -1.67 5.83 9.00
C LEU A 88 -0.97 6.34 10.25
N GLY A 89 0.27 5.91 10.46
CA GLY A 89 1.00 6.12 11.71
C GLY A 89 1.20 7.60 12.07
N SER A 90 1.42 8.45 11.07
CA SER A 90 1.57 9.91 11.27
C SER A 90 0.28 10.62 11.73
N ASP A 91 -0.90 10.01 11.55
CA ASP A 91 -2.19 10.62 11.85
C ASP A 91 -2.77 10.16 13.19
N LEU A 92 -2.25 9.06 13.71
CA LEU A 92 -2.74 8.48 14.95
C LEU A 92 -2.05 9.11 16.18
N SER A 93 -2.77 9.16 17.28
CA SER A 93 -2.19 9.40 18.60
C SER A 93 -1.20 8.28 18.93
N GLN A 94 -0.34 8.52 19.93
CA GLN A 94 0.60 7.47 20.41
C GLN A 94 -0.14 6.25 20.95
N ALA A 95 -1.25 6.47 21.63
CA ALA A 95 -2.07 5.40 22.20
C ALA A 95 -2.74 4.57 21.11
N ASP A 96 -3.36 5.23 20.11
CA ASP A 96 -4.05 4.54 19.02
C ASP A 96 -3.07 3.77 18.12
N TRP A 97 -1.88 4.34 17.84
CA TRP A 97 -0.83 3.64 17.12
C TRP A 97 -0.35 2.41 17.86
N SER A 98 -0.09 2.52 19.17
CA SER A 98 0.32 1.39 20.01
C SER A 98 -0.74 0.30 20.02
N ALA A 99 -2.02 0.67 20.15
CA ALA A 99 -3.13 -0.28 20.11
C ALA A 99 -3.24 -0.99 18.74
N ALA A 100 -3.01 -0.27 17.64
CA ALA A 100 -3.01 -0.86 16.30
C ALA A 100 -1.86 -1.86 16.12
N VAL A 101 -0.65 -1.56 16.62
CA VAL A 101 0.49 -2.47 16.60
C VAL A 101 0.22 -3.72 17.44
N ASP A 102 -0.30 -3.55 18.67
CA ASP A 102 -0.63 -4.67 19.54
C ASP A 102 -1.72 -5.57 18.93
N ALA A 103 -2.71 -4.98 18.28
CA ALA A 103 -3.74 -5.73 17.56
C ALA A 103 -3.14 -6.53 16.38
N ALA A 104 -2.24 -5.92 15.61
CA ALA A 104 -1.58 -6.58 14.49
C ALA A 104 -0.78 -7.81 14.92
N LEU A 105 -0.05 -7.70 16.04
CA LEU A 105 0.73 -8.81 16.59
C LEU A 105 -0.16 -9.92 17.17
N ARG A 106 -1.18 -9.54 17.94
CA ARG A 106 -2.11 -10.48 18.58
C ARG A 106 -2.94 -11.27 17.57
N ASP A 107 -3.41 -10.61 16.53
CA ASP A 107 -4.36 -11.17 15.58
C ASP A 107 -3.67 -11.85 14.38
N PHE A 108 -2.35 -12.02 14.41
CA PHE A 108 -1.53 -12.50 13.30
C PHE A 108 -2.03 -13.80 12.66
N GLU A 109 -2.32 -14.81 13.47
CA GLU A 109 -2.77 -16.13 13.00
C GLU A 109 -4.12 -16.07 12.25
N LYS A 110 -4.98 -15.13 12.63
CA LYS A 110 -6.33 -15.00 12.04
C LYS A 110 -6.37 -14.01 10.90
N SER A 111 -5.60 -12.94 11.03
CA SER A 111 -5.67 -11.78 10.14
C SER A 111 -4.33 -11.04 10.14
N PRO A 112 -3.32 -11.60 9.46
CA PRO A 112 -1.99 -10.99 9.44
C PRO A 112 -2.03 -9.57 8.91
N SER A 113 -1.16 -8.73 9.44
CA SER A 113 -1.01 -7.34 9.03
C SER A 113 0.32 -7.12 8.33
N VAL A 114 0.36 -6.14 7.45
CA VAL A 114 1.58 -5.66 6.82
C VAL A 114 1.85 -4.23 7.25
N LEU A 115 3.11 -3.95 7.51
CA LEU A 115 3.63 -2.59 7.66
C LEU A 115 4.24 -2.16 6.33
N GLN A 116 3.99 -0.93 5.92
CA GLN A 116 4.47 -0.41 4.64
C GLN A 116 4.91 1.03 4.82
N ARG A 117 5.99 1.45 4.13
CA ARG A 117 6.30 2.88 4.03
C ARG A 117 5.15 3.60 3.35
N PHE A 118 4.77 4.73 3.93
CA PHE A 118 3.75 5.57 3.33
C PHE A 118 4.36 6.35 2.16
N SER A 119 3.81 6.11 0.97
CA SER A 119 4.16 6.88 -0.23
C SER A 119 3.09 7.93 -0.45
N LYS A 120 3.46 9.19 -0.25
CA LYS A 120 2.55 10.30 -0.46
C LYS A 120 2.20 10.41 -1.94
N PRO A 121 0.90 10.32 -2.31
CA PRO A 121 0.50 10.44 -3.71
C PRO A 121 0.83 11.81 -4.29
N SER A 122 1.23 11.85 -5.57
CA SER A 122 1.45 13.10 -6.29
C SER A 122 0.17 13.92 -6.38
N GLN A 123 0.32 15.24 -6.36
CA GLN A 123 -0.78 16.15 -6.61
C GLN A 123 -1.00 16.32 -8.11
N VAL A 124 -2.25 16.41 -8.51
CA VAL A 124 -2.68 16.66 -9.89
C VAL A 124 -3.73 17.76 -9.90
N GLU A 125 -3.77 18.52 -10.97
CA GLU A 125 -4.86 19.45 -11.26
C GLU A 125 -5.84 18.77 -12.19
N THR A 126 -7.11 18.83 -11.86
CA THR A 126 -8.21 18.20 -12.62
C THR A 126 -9.47 19.04 -12.50
N THR A 127 -10.50 18.61 -13.19
CA THR A 127 -11.86 19.16 -13.06
C THR A 127 -12.84 18.03 -12.82
N TRP A 128 -13.95 18.32 -12.17
CA TRP A 128 -15.07 17.43 -12.03
C TRP A 128 -16.37 18.17 -12.34
N PHE A 129 -17.40 17.44 -12.72
CA PHE A 129 -18.70 18.03 -13.03
C PHE A 129 -19.59 17.96 -11.79
N ASP A 130 -20.03 19.13 -11.30
CA ASP A 130 -21.00 19.24 -10.20
C ASP A 130 -22.42 19.17 -10.77
N PHE A 131 -23.06 18.03 -10.64
CA PHE A 131 -24.42 17.83 -11.13
C PHE A 131 -25.46 18.68 -10.41
N ALA A 132 -25.23 19.09 -9.17
CA ALA A 132 -26.18 19.93 -8.43
C ALA A 132 -26.16 21.37 -8.92
N LYS A 133 -24.98 21.87 -9.32
CA LYS A 133 -24.78 23.23 -9.84
C LYS A 133 -24.77 23.29 -11.36
N ASN A 134 -24.69 22.13 -12.04
CA ASN A 134 -24.55 22.01 -13.48
C ASN A 134 -23.35 22.77 -14.04
N GLU A 135 -22.21 22.65 -13.36
CA GLU A 135 -20.98 23.36 -13.74
C GLU A 135 -19.73 22.47 -13.60
N THR A 136 -18.68 22.81 -14.31
CA THR A 136 -17.36 22.20 -14.17
C THR A 136 -16.55 22.93 -13.10
N VAL A 137 -16.10 22.19 -12.10
CA VAL A 137 -15.36 22.74 -10.95
C VAL A 137 -13.90 22.29 -11.00
N PRO A 138 -12.92 23.20 -10.90
CA PRO A 138 -11.52 22.82 -10.81
C PRO A 138 -11.20 22.23 -9.43
N MET A 139 -10.31 21.22 -9.41
CA MET A 139 -9.91 20.55 -8.20
C MET A 139 -8.39 20.27 -8.21
N LYS A 140 -7.70 20.61 -7.11
CA LYS A 140 -6.39 20.04 -6.80
C LYS A 140 -6.63 18.72 -6.09
N GLY A 141 -6.08 17.65 -6.62
CA GLY A 141 -6.32 16.31 -6.13
C GLY A 141 -5.06 15.48 -5.96
N ARG A 142 -5.24 14.28 -5.43
CA ARG A 142 -4.23 13.21 -5.40
C ARG A 142 -4.76 12.04 -6.19
N ALA A 143 -3.93 11.51 -7.08
CA ALA A 143 -4.34 10.45 -7.98
C ALA A 143 -3.74 9.09 -7.62
N ARG A 144 -4.53 8.05 -7.83
CA ARG A 144 -4.13 6.66 -7.91
C ARG A 144 -4.48 6.13 -9.28
N LEU A 145 -3.54 5.53 -9.97
CA LEU A 145 -3.74 4.89 -11.26
C LEU A 145 -3.90 3.38 -11.07
N CYS A 146 -4.93 2.82 -11.66
CA CYS A 146 -5.19 1.39 -11.66
C CYS A 146 -5.14 0.89 -13.11
N PRO A 147 -4.02 0.33 -13.56
CA PRO A 147 -3.93 -0.31 -14.86
C PRO A 147 -4.65 -1.67 -14.82
N TYR A 148 -5.45 -1.95 -15.83
CA TYR A 148 -6.13 -3.22 -16.03
C TYR A 148 -5.44 -3.99 -17.14
N TYR A 149 -4.99 -5.20 -16.81
CA TYR A 149 -4.37 -6.10 -17.76
C TYR A 149 -5.28 -7.30 -18.01
N PHE A 150 -5.40 -7.66 -19.26
CA PHE A 150 -6.08 -8.87 -19.69
C PHE A 150 -5.02 -9.83 -20.25
N VAL A 151 -5.18 -11.12 -20.01
CA VAL A 151 -4.30 -12.14 -20.58
C VAL A 151 -5.03 -12.75 -21.77
N GLY A 152 -4.48 -12.54 -22.96
CA GLY A 152 -4.94 -13.17 -24.20
C GLY A 152 -4.02 -14.31 -24.60
N GLY A 153 -4.55 -15.34 -25.30
CA GLY A 153 -3.81 -16.54 -25.69
C GLY A 153 -3.87 -17.65 -24.62
N GLU A 154 -3.32 -18.81 -24.96
CA GLU A 154 -3.27 -19.99 -24.12
C GLU A 154 -1.85 -20.54 -24.01
N GLY A 155 -1.52 -21.19 -22.88
CA GLY A 155 -0.22 -21.81 -22.64
C GLY A 155 0.93 -20.84 -22.87
N ASP A 156 1.92 -21.22 -23.65
CA ASP A 156 3.13 -20.41 -23.93
C ASP A 156 2.85 -19.17 -24.79
N SER A 157 1.68 -19.09 -25.44
CA SER A 157 1.25 -17.92 -26.22
C SER A 157 0.54 -16.86 -25.37
N ALA A 158 0.23 -17.16 -24.11
CA ALA A 158 -0.41 -16.20 -23.21
C ALA A 158 0.41 -14.91 -23.05
N ARG A 159 -0.21 -13.77 -23.30
CA ARG A 159 0.43 -12.45 -23.17
C ARG A 159 -0.48 -11.48 -22.44
N PRO A 160 0.05 -10.75 -21.44
CA PRO A 160 -0.70 -9.67 -20.82
C PRO A 160 -0.81 -8.48 -21.77
N GLN A 161 -2.00 -7.92 -21.86
CA GLN A 161 -2.30 -6.72 -22.63
C GLN A 161 -2.92 -5.67 -21.73
N LEU A 162 -2.43 -4.44 -21.82
CA LEU A 162 -3.02 -3.32 -21.11
C LEU A 162 -4.35 -2.95 -21.79
N GLY A 163 -5.45 -3.15 -21.09
CA GLY A 163 -6.79 -2.86 -21.60
C GLY A 163 -7.29 -1.45 -21.23
N GLY A 164 -6.66 -0.82 -20.25
CA GLY A 164 -7.01 0.53 -19.83
C GLY A 164 -6.44 0.91 -18.48
N VAL A 165 -6.52 2.19 -18.14
CA VAL A 165 -6.10 2.72 -16.85
C VAL A 165 -7.24 3.55 -16.26
N LEU A 166 -7.64 3.26 -15.03
CA LEU A 166 -8.59 4.05 -14.27
C LEU A 166 -7.84 4.95 -13.28
N ALA A 167 -8.05 6.25 -13.37
CA ALA A 167 -7.63 7.20 -12.34
C ALA A 167 -8.72 7.32 -11.27
N THR A 168 -8.32 7.23 -10.02
CA THR A 168 -9.12 7.65 -8.87
C THR A 168 -8.47 8.89 -8.30
N ILE A 169 -9.17 10.01 -8.29
CA ILE A 169 -8.64 11.31 -7.85
C ILE A 169 -9.50 11.79 -6.67
N VAL A 170 -8.84 12.11 -5.57
CA VAL A 170 -9.49 12.65 -4.36
C VAL A 170 -8.95 14.05 -4.07
N PRO A 171 -9.65 14.92 -3.31
CA PRO A 171 -9.15 16.22 -2.89
C PRO A 171 -7.76 16.14 -2.25
N ALA A 172 -6.93 17.16 -2.48
CA ALA A 172 -5.50 17.14 -2.11
C ALA A 172 -5.24 17.06 -0.59
N ASP A 173 -6.20 17.37 0.25
CA ASP A 173 -6.16 17.21 1.71
C ASP A 173 -6.31 15.75 2.16
N LYS A 174 -6.88 14.88 1.32
CA LYS A 174 -7.00 13.46 1.60
C LYS A 174 -5.64 12.76 1.46
N LYS A 175 -5.25 12.00 2.46
CA LYS A 175 -4.00 11.22 2.44
C LYS A 175 -4.20 9.83 1.82
N ILE A 176 -5.37 9.25 1.98
CA ILE A 176 -5.73 7.94 1.43
C ILE A 176 -6.55 8.15 0.17
N VAL A 177 -6.05 7.66 -0.96
CA VAL A 177 -6.77 7.74 -2.25
C VAL A 177 -7.72 6.56 -2.35
N HIS A 178 -9.00 6.82 -2.12
CA HIS A 178 -10.06 5.83 -2.03
C HIS A 178 -11.28 6.26 -2.84
N GLY A 179 -11.91 5.33 -3.55
CA GLY A 179 -13.00 5.62 -4.50
C GLY A 179 -14.42 5.66 -3.91
N MET A 180 -14.60 5.72 -2.58
CA MET A 180 -15.95 5.60 -1.98
C MET A 180 -16.63 6.93 -1.68
N SER A 181 -15.89 8.00 -1.46
CA SER A 181 -16.47 9.33 -1.23
C SER A 181 -15.52 10.41 -1.76
N ASP A 182 -16.08 11.49 -2.23
CA ASP A 182 -15.36 12.67 -2.73
C ASP A 182 -14.32 12.33 -3.81
N ALA A 183 -14.51 11.25 -4.54
CA ALA A 183 -13.57 10.79 -5.55
C ALA A 183 -14.11 10.99 -6.96
N VAL A 184 -13.26 11.48 -7.84
CA VAL A 184 -13.47 11.47 -9.28
C VAL A 184 -12.86 10.20 -9.85
N LEU A 185 -13.66 9.46 -10.62
CA LEU A 185 -13.20 8.30 -11.38
C LEU A 185 -13.15 8.69 -12.84
N ALA A 186 -11.99 8.57 -13.47
CA ALA A 186 -11.79 8.93 -14.86
C ALA A 186 -10.95 7.90 -15.61
N PRO A 187 -11.32 7.54 -16.85
CA PRO A 187 -10.42 6.79 -17.72
C PRO A 187 -9.21 7.65 -18.09
N CYS A 188 -8.03 7.03 -18.18
CA CYS A 188 -6.86 7.69 -18.72
C CYS A 188 -6.73 7.38 -20.22
N CYS A 189 -6.41 8.38 -21.01
CA CYS A 189 -5.94 8.15 -22.37
C CYS A 189 -4.58 7.45 -22.31
N ILE A 190 -4.39 6.42 -23.13
CA ILE A 190 -3.18 5.63 -23.24
C ILE A 190 -2.57 5.95 -24.61
#